data_63d804f4898ba1b4f322b53eb04ba490
#
_entry.id   63d804f4898ba1b4f322b53eb04ba490
#
_cell.length_a   1.000
_cell.length_b   1.000
_cell.length_c   1.000
_cell.angle_alpha   90.00
_cell.angle_beta   90.00
_cell.angle_gamma   90.00
#
_symmetry.space_group_name_H-M   'P 1'
#
loop_
_entity.id
_entity.type
_entity.pdbx_description
1 polymer ?
#
loop_
_entity_poly.entity_id
_entity_poly.type
_entity_poly.pdbx_seq_one_letter_code
_entity_poly.pdbx_strand_id
1 'polypeptide(L)'
;YVITGADDVFALSVDTGAILWQYAAKLDPGLTSICCGWTSRGVGLGDGKIFAGMLDGRIVALGARTGKELWSVQAERWQEGFSLTCAPLYYDGMVITGFSGAEIGVRGRVKAFDADDGKLLWTFYTIPGPGERGHDSWPQDNEVWMHGGATVWHTPAVDPELGLIYFSTGNPGPDFNGAVRAGDNLFSASIVALEARTGKYRWHFQEVHHDIWDYDAPNPVVLFDAEIDGRVRKGLAQVGKTGWAYILDRETGKPLIGIDERPVPQEPRQATAATQPYPKGDAIVPQHVEIAPEGYELVNQGRIFTPFVGDKGVIASPSLYGGANWPPSSYDPVRRFLFVCASDVAGNFIGGDRDFTIPPDGQHYEGGVVGFAPLPRTGIFAAVDVRTNTLAWRYRWPDQCYSGSLATAGGLVFVGRNDGRLTALDSDSGLKLWEFHTGAGMNAPTTTFERDGKQYVVALSAGNLLIGSAR
;
A
#
# COMPACT_ATOMS: atom_id res chain seq x y z
N TYR A 1 -0.75 17.77 13.12
CA TYR A 1 -1.73 16.79 13.62
C TYR A 1 -1.12 15.42 13.63
N VAL A 2 -1.45 14.61 14.64
CA VAL A 2 -0.96 13.23 14.81
C VAL A 2 -2.16 12.36 15.16
N ILE A 3 -2.22 11.17 14.57
CA ILE A 3 -3.18 10.13 14.92
C ILE A 3 -2.43 8.92 15.47
N THR A 4 -2.96 8.28 16.50
CA THR A 4 -2.40 7.06 17.07
C THR A 4 -2.94 5.82 16.39
N GLY A 5 -2.35 4.64 16.68
CA GLY A 5 -2.92 3.36 16.24
C GLY A 5 -4.30 3.05 16.83
N ALA A 6 -4.69 3.73 17.93
CA ALA A 6 -6.04 3.65 18.54
C ALA A 6 -6.96 4.77 18.04
N ASP A 7 -6.61 5.44 16.95
CA ASP A 7 -7.33 6.54 16.30
C ASP A 7 -7.51 7.81 17.13
N ASP A 8 -6.86 7.96 18.27
CA ASP A 8 -6.84 9.23 18.98
C ASP A 8 -6.10 10.29 18.17
N VAL A 9 -6.71 11.46 17.98
CA VAL A 9 -6.15 12.56 17.19
C VAL A 9 -5.68 13.70 18.10
N PHE A 10 -4.47 14.19 17.83
CA PHE A 10 -3.84 15.29 18.56
C PHE A 10 -3.49 16.44 17.62
N ALA A 11 -3.69 17.67 18.09
CA ALA A 11 -3.03 18.84 17.53
C ALA A 11 -1.91 19.28 18.47
N LEU A 12 -0.73 19.47 17.90
CA LEU A 12 0.45 19.90 18.62
C LEU A 12 0.89 21.28 18.17
N SER A 13 1.36 22.09 19.10
CA SER A 13 2.04 23.33 18.77
C SER A 13 3.36 23.03 18.06
N VAL A 14 3.58 23.59 16.88
CA VAL A 14 4.86 23.45 16.16
C VAL A 14 6.02 24.17 16.86
N ASP A 15 5.71 25.15 17.72
CA ASP A 15 6.73 25.94 18.44
C ASP A 15 7.23 25.23 19.71
N THR A 16 6.33 24.54 20.41
CA THR A 16 6.62 24.01 21.76
C THR A 16 6.43 22.51 21.88
N GLY A 17 5.76 21.87 20.91
CA GLY A 17 5.34 20.46 21.01
C GLY A 17 4.15 20.25 21.97
N ALA A 18 3.62 21.30 22.59
CA ALA A 18 2.50 21.18 23.53
C ALA A 18 1.22 20.72 22.82
N ILE A 19 0.45 19.88 23.50
CA ILE A 19 -0.87 19.44 23.01
C ILE A 19 -1.83 20.63 23.10
N LEU A 20 -2.36 21.05 21.95
CA LEU A 20 -3.37 22.12 21.85
C LEU A 20 -4.77 21.59 22.10
N TRP A 21 -5.07 20.41 21.58
CA TRP A 21 -6.28 19.65 21.82
C TRP A 21 -6.08 18.16 21.49
N GLN A 22 -6.97 17.33 22.03
CA GLN A 22 -7.05 15.90 21.78
C GLN A 22 -8.50 15.52 21.49
N TYR A 23 -8.69 14.62 20.54
CA TYR A 23 -9.93 13.89 20.28
C TYR A 23 -9.70 12.41 20.62
N ALA A 24 -10.52 11.87 21.51
CA ALA A 24 -10.49 10.45 21.86
C ALA A 24 -11.48 9.69 20.97
N ALA A 25 -11.00 8.72 20.21
CA ALA A 25 -11.78 7.96 19.24
C ALA A 25 -12.91 7.13 19.87
N LYS A 26 -12.73 6.64 21.11
CA LYS A 26 -13.66 5.78 21.85
C LYS A 26 -14.13 4.60 20.99
N LEU A 27 -13.16 3.85 20.47
CA LEU A 27 -13.42 2.64 19.69
C LEU A 27 -14.23 1.61 20.48
N ASP A 28 -14.99 0.79 19.75
CA ASP A 28 -15.75 -0.32 20.36
C ASP A 28 -14.78 -1.29 21.06
N PRO A 29 -14.96 -1.59 22.36
CA PRO A 29 -14.11 -2.54 23.08
C PRO A 29 -14.13 -3.97 22.52
N GLY A 30 -15.16 -4.31 21.75
CA GLY A 30 -15.31 -5.60 21.08
C GLY A 30 -14.61 -5.72 19.74
N LEU A 31 -13.90 -4.67 19.29
CA LEU A 31 -13.25 -4.62 17.99
C LEU A 31 -12.14 -5.67 17.83
N THR A 32 -12.34 -6.63 16.93
CA THR A 32 -11.43 -7.75 16.68
C THR A 32 -11.03 -7.95 15.22
N SER A 33 -11.75 -7.30 14.28
CA SER A 33 -11.61 -7.52 12.83
C SER A 33 -10.45 -6.72 12.18
N ILE A 34 -9.29 -6.68 12.85
CA ILE A 34 -8.12 -5.96 12.30
C ILE A 34 -6.99 -6.96 12.11
N CYS A 35 -6.55 -7.11 10.86
CA CYS A 35 -5.53 -8.05 10.46
C CYS A 35 -4.25 -7.96 11.29
N CYS A 36 -3.62 -6.81 11.32
CA CYS A 36 -2.19 -6.68 11.63
C CYS A 36 -1.93 -5.79 12.86
N GLY A 37 -2.92 -5.68 13.74
CA GLY A 37 -2.89 -4.83 14.92
C GLY A 37 -3.43 -3.41 14.65
N TRP A 38 -3.61 -2.66 15.72
CA TRP A 38 -4.19 -1.32 15.68
C TRP A 38 -3.21 -0.34 15.02
N THR A 39 -3.61 0.19 13.87
CA THR A 39 -2.76 1.06 13.05
C THR A 39 -3.59 2.12 12.35
N SER A 40 -3.00 3.32 12.21
CA SER A 40 -3.53 4.39 11.36
C SER A 40 -2.39 4.99 10.54
N ARG A 41 -2.67 5.36 9.30
CA ARG A 41 -1.68 5.93 8.36
C ARG A 41 -1.81 7.44 8.20
N GLY A 42 -2.60 8.09 9.05
CA GLY A 42 -2.72 9.55 9.06
C GLY A 42 -4.13 10.08 8.96
N VAL A 43 -4.24 11.39 8.76
CA VAL A 43 -5.51 12.13 8.64
C VAL A 43 -5.54 12.92 7.34
N GLY A 44 -6.74 13.10 6.78
CA GLY A 44 -6.99 14.03 5.68
C GLY A 44 -7.18 15.47 6.19
N LEU A 45 -6.79 16.46 5.38
CA LEU A 45 -6.94 17.88 5.72
C LEU A 45 -7.63 18.62 4.58
N GLY A 46 -8.63 19.43 4.89
CA GLY A 46 -9.31 20.29 3.93
C GLY A 46 -10.38 21.17 4.58
N ASP A 47 -10.64 22.33 4.03
CA ASP A 47 -11.69 23.29 4.47
C ASP A 47 -11.72 23.57 5.98
N GLY A 48 -10.53 23.65 6.60
CA GLY A 48 -10.42 23.88 8.05
C GLY A 48 -10.87 22.68 8.90
N LYS A 49 -11.00 21.52 8.31
CA LYS A 49 -11.40 20.25 8.93
C LYS A 49 -10.26 19.23 8.88
N ILE A 50 -10.32 18.28 9.79
CA ILE A 50 -9.52 17.06 9.81
C ILE A 50 -10.47 15.90 9.59
N PHE A 51 -10.12 15.01 8.69
CA PHE A 51 -10.88 13.80 8.41
C PHE A 51 -10.07 12.59 8.86
N ALA A 52 -10.63 11.76 9.72
CA ALA A 52 -9.99 10.57 10.25
C ALA A 52 -10.85 9.34 9.96
N GLY A 53 -10.23 8.30 9.43
CA GLY A 53 -10.82 6.96 9.35
C GLY A 53 -10.59 6.25 10.68
N MET A 54 -11.62 5.58 11.19
CA MET A 54 -11.58 4.86 12.46
C MET A 54 -11.58 3.35 12.22
N LEU A 55 -10.88 2.62 13.07
CA LEU A 55 -10.80 1.15 12.98
C LEU A 55 -12.16 0.45 13.10
N ASP A 56 -13.13 1.09 13.76
CA ASP A 56 -14.51 0.59 13.87
C ASP A 56 -15.40 0.90 12.65
N GLY A 57 -14.83 1.39 11.57
CA GLY A 57 -15.51 1.65 10.31
C GLY A 57 -16.19 3.01 10.21
N ARG A 58 -16.01 3.90 11.19
CA ARG A 58 -16.49 5.28 11.13
C ARG A 58 -15.52 6.17 10.33
N ILE A 59 -16.08 7.24 9.73
CA ILE A 59 -15.33 8.42 9.31
C ILE A 59 -15.78 9.58 10.18
N VAL A 60 -14.80 10.35 10.67
CA VAL A 60 -15.05 11.48 11.57
C VAL A 60 -14.45 12.74 10.98
N ALA A 61 -15.20 13.84 11.00
CA ALA A 61 -14.67 15.16 10.71
C ALA A 61 -14.55 15.98 11.98
N LEU A 62 -13.36 16.55 12.19
CA LEU A 62 -13.05 17.39 13.34
C LEU A 62 -12.73 18.81 12.87
N GLY A 63 -13.15 19.81 13.65
CA GLY A 63 -12.70 21.18 13.44
C GLY A 63 -11.18 21.29 13.70
N ALA A 64 -10.38 21.66 12.69
CA ALA A 64 -8.93 21.65 12.78
C ALA A 64 -8.37 22.51 13.93
N ARG A 65 -9.02 23.63 14.26
CA ARG A 65 -8.60 24.51 15.36
C ARG A 65 -9.02 24.05 16.74
N THR A 66 -10.08 23.23 16.84
CA THR A 66 -10.75 22.97 18.13
C THR A 66 -10.77 21.52 18.54
N GLY A 67 -10.53 20.60 17.61
CA GLY A 67 -10.70 19.16 17.82
C GLY A 67 -12.15 18.70 18.06
N LYS A 68 -13.13 19.64 17.94
CA LYS A 68 -14.55 19.27 18.10
C LYS A 68 -15.01 18.46 16.91
N GLU A 69 -15.72 17.38 17.20
CA GLU A 69 -16.42 16.59 16.19
C GLU A 69 -17.50 17.44 15.52
N LEU A 70 -17.44 17.53 14.20
CA LEU A 70 -18.42 18.23 13.36
C LEU A 70 -19.48 17.26 12.87
N TRP A 71 -19.04 16.09 12.42
CA TRP A 71 -19.90 14.97 12.06
C TRP A 71 -19.12 13.64 12.19
N SER A 72 -19.88 12.53 12.34
CA SER A 72 -19.39 11.18 12.33
C SER A 72 -20.38 10.29 11.60
N VAL A 73 -19.91 9.46 10.67
CA VAL A 73 -20.76 8.53 9.91
C VAL A 73 -20.19 7.12 9.97
N GLN A 74 -21.06 6.11 10.11
CA GLN A 74 -20.71 4.72 9.97
C GLN A 74 -20.59 4.42 8.49
N ALA A 75 -19.35 4.36 7.96
CA ALA A 75 -19.10 4.10 6.55
C ALA A 75 -19.19 2.61 6.21
N GLU A 76 -18.74 1.75 7.10
CA GLU A 76 -18.80 0.28 7.05
C GLU A 76 -18.88 -0.31 8.46
N ARG A 77 -19.19 -1.59 8.56
CA ARG A 77 -19.31 -2.28 9.84
C ARG A 77 -18.09 -3.15 10.11
N TRP A 78 -17.42 -2.93 11.23
CA TRP A 78 -16.27 -3.74 11.63
C TRP A 78 -16.64 -5.20 11.89
N GLN A 79 -17.90 -5.48 12.34
CA GLN A 79 -18.42 -6.83 12.55
C GLN A 79 -18.46 -7.66 11.26
N GLU A 80 -18.51 -6.99 10.10
CA GLU A 80 -18.44 -7.60 8.76
C GLU A 80 -17.01 -7.72 8.25
N GLY A 81 -16.00 -7.33 9.04
CA GLY A 81 -14.59 -7.40 8.68
C GLY A 81 -13.96 -6.10 8.20
N PHE A 82 -14.72 -5.00 8.10
CA PHE A 82 -14.19 -3.74 7.60
C PHE A 82 -13.48 -2.92 8.68
N SER A 83 -12.36 -2.29 8.30
CA SER A 83 -11.72 -1.26 9.10
C SER A 83 -11.14 -0.16 8.21
N LEU A 84 -10.96 1.06 8.75
CA LEU A 84 -10.30 2.16 8.04
C LEU A 84 -8.93 2.40 8.65
N THR A 85 -7.90 2.07 7.88
CA THR A 85 -6.50 2.19 8.31
C THR A 85 -5.71 3.22 7.48
N CYS A 86 -6.32 3.80 6.44
CA CYS A 86 -5.71 4.81 5.59
C CYS A 86 -6.06 6.23 6.04
N ALA A 87 -5.20 7.20 5.71
CA ALA A 87 -5.58 8.60 5.76
C ALA A 87 -6.61 8.89 4.65
N PRO A 88 -7.81 9.42 4.97
CA PRO A 88 -8.76 9.83 3.93
C PRO A 88 -8.19 10.95 3.05
N LEU A 89 -8.47 10.89 1.74
CA LEU A 89 -8.12 11.96 0.81
C LEU A 89 -9.21 13.02 0.80
N TYR A 90 -8.86 14.28 1.13
CA TYR A 90 -9.74 15.42 0.84
C TYR A 90 -9.48 15.92 -0.57
N TYR A 91 -10.52 16.06 -1.36
CA TYR A 91 -10.46 16.67 -2.69
C TYR A 91 -11.80 17.34 -3.04
N ASP A 92 -11.76 18.65 -3.28
CA ASP A 92 -12.85 19.43 -3.88
C ASP A 92 -14.23 19.21 -3.19
N GLY A 93 -14.24 19.36 -1.85
CA GLY A 93 -15.43 19.16 -1.03
C GLY A 93 -15.81 17.70 -0.75
N MET A 94 -14.97 16.75 -1.14
CA MET A 94 -15.20 15.34 -0.91
C MET A 94 -14.13 14.73 -0.01
N VAL A 95 -14.53 13.72 0.77
CA VAL A 95 -13.65 12.84 1.54
C VAL A 95 -13.69 11.45 0.91
N ILE A 96 -12.58 11.01 0.35
CA ILE A 96 -12.47 9.75 -0.39
C ILE A 96 -11.63 8.78 0.41
N THR A 97 -12.11 7.57 0.61
CA THR A 97 -11.42 6.53 1.37
C THR A 97 -11.72 5.13 0.85
N GLY A 98 -10.75 4.24 1.00
CA GLY A 98 -10.94 2.80 0.89
C GLY A 98 -11.05 2.16 2.28
N PHE A 99 -11.05 0.83 2.32
CA PHE A 99 -11.23 0.03 3.52
C PHE A 99 -10.26 -1.15 3.52
N SER A 100 -9.86 -1.61 4.69
CA SER A 100 -9.12 -2.86 4.93
C SER A 100 -10.07 -4.01 5.23
N GLY A 101 -9.56 -5.25 5.24
CA GLY A 101 -10.29 -6.43 5.66
C GLY A 101 -10.28 -7.58 4.63
N ALA A 102 -9.34 -7.60 3.69
CA ALA A 102 -9.22 -8.70 2.71
C ALA A 102 -9.12 -10.06 3.40
N GLU A 103 -8.31 -10.16 4.43
CA GLU A 103 -8.07 -11.37 5.25
C GLU A 103 -9.31 -11.82 6.04
N ILE A 104 -10.33 -10.96 6.10
CA ILE A 104 -11.63 -11.24 6.74
C ILE A 104 -12.73 -11.47 5.68
N GLY A 105 -12.36 -11.52 4.40
CA GLY A 105 -13.27 -11.83 3.30
C GLY A 105 -14.29 -10.73 2.99
N VAL A 106 -13.89 -9.46 3.04
CA VAL A 106 -14.76 -8.35 2.62
C VAL A 106 -14.75 -8.20 1.09
N ARG A 107 -15.83 -7.67 0.53
CA ARG A 107 -15.85 -7.17 -0.84
C ARG A 107 -15.27 -5.76 -0.89
N GLY A 108 -14.07 -5.62 -1.43
CA GLY A 108 -13.33 -4.36 -1.48
C GLY A 108 -14.09 -3.24 -2.20
N ARG A 109 -13.86 -2.00 -1.74
CA ARG A 109 -14.52 -0.81 -2.27
C ARG A 109 -13.82 0.48 -1.89
N VAL A 110 -14.12 1.53 -2.65
CA VAL A 110 -13.77 2.93 -2.36
C VAL A 110 -15.05 3.73 -2.30
N LYS A 111 -15.16 4.64 -1.33
CA LYS A 111 -16.31 5.53 -1.15
C LYS A 111 -15.88 6.98 -1.10
N ALA A 112 -16.74 7.87 -1.58
CA ALA A 112 -16.63 9.30 -1.36
C ALA A 112 -17.81 9.83 -0.56
N PHE A 113 -17.51 10.73 0.34
CA PHE A 113 -18.48 11.38 1.22
C PHE A 113 -18.38 12.89 1.05
N ASP A 114 -19.49 13.58 1.24
CA ASP A 114 -19.51 15.04 1.31
C ASP A 114 -18.70 15.50 2.54
N ALA A 115 -17.80 16.47 2.35
CA ALA A 115 -16.93 16.93 3.41
C ALA A 115 -17.64 17.79 4.46
N ASP A 116 -18.86 18.31 4.17
CA ASP A 116 -19.60 19.17 5.09
C ASP A 116 -20.49 18.39 6.06
N ASP A 117 -21.10 17.29 5.59
CA ASP A 117 -22.09 16.56 6.39
C ASP A 117 -21.86 15.03 6.45
N GLY A 118 -20.86 14.50 5.74
CA GLY A 118 -20.54 13.08 5.71
C GLY A 118 -21.50 12.22 4.86
N LYS A 119 -22.36 12.85 4.05
CA LYS A 119 -23.28 12.11 3.16
C LYS A 119 -22.50 11.33 2.09
N LEU A 120 -22.87 10.06 1.91
CA LEU A 120 -22.30 9.23 0.85
C LEU A 120 -22.65 9.80 -0.54
N LEU A 121 -21.63 10.05 -1.36
CA LEU A 121 -21.76 10.58 -2.72
C LEU A 121 -21.72 9.47 -3.76
N TRP A 122 -20.71 8.58 -3.68
CA TRP A 122 -20.59 7.44 -4.57
C TRP A 122 -19.80 6.29 -3.92
N THR A 123 -19.99 5.10 -4.48
CA THR A 123 -19.24 3.87 -4.14
C THR A 123 -18.72 3.24 -5.42
N PHE A 124 -17.46 2.81 -5.43
CA PHE A 124 -16.87 1.95 -6.45
C PHE A 124 -16.44 0.63 -5.78
N TYR A 125 -16.94 -0.49 -6.29
CA TYR A 125 -16.52 -1.81 -5.83
C TYR A 125 -15.28 -2.26 -6.59
N THR A 126 -14.21 -2.59 -5.86
CA THR A 126 -12.97 -3.13 -6.44
C THR A 126 -13.12 -4.59 -6.84
N ILE A 127 -14.10 -5.29 -6.27
CA ILE A 127 -14.56 -6.59 -6.78
C ILE A 127 -15.91 -6.39 -7.47
N PRO A 128 -15.96 -6.56 -8.81
CA PRO A 128 -17.19 -6.35 -9.55
C PRO A 128 -18.22 -7.45 -9.28
N GLY A 129 -19.49 -7.07 -9.22
CA GLY A 129 -20.63 -7.97 -9.14
C GLY A 129 -21.21 -8.32 -10.52
N PRO A 130 -22.24 -9.16 -10.57
CA PRO A 130 -22.91 -9.55 -11.82
C PRO A 130 -23.31 -8.35 -12.68
N GLY A 131 -22.90 -8.36 -13.95
CA GLY A 131 -23.15 -7.28 -14.90
C GLY A 131 -22.19 -6.08 -14.80
N GLU A 132 -21.33 -6.02 -13.80
CA GLU A 132 -20.28 -5.02 -13.71
C GLU A 132 -19.02 -5.44 -14.51
N ARG A 133 -18.25 -4.45 -15.00
CA ARG A 133 -17.01 -4.67 -15.75
C ARG A 133 -16.01 -5.47 -14.93
N GLY A 134 -15.51 -6.58 -15.48
CA GLY A 134 -14.51 -7.44 -14.86
C GLY A 134 -15.08 -8.58 -14.02
N HIS A 135 -16.40 -8.66 -13.85
CA HIS A 135 -17.02 -9.78 -13.13
C HIS A 135 -16.76 -11.14 -13.80
N ASP A 136 -16.60 -11.16 -15.12
CA ASP A 136 -16.24 -12.33 -15.91
C ASP A 136 -14.85 -12.90 -15.61
N SER A 137 -14.01 -12.18 -14.88
CA SER A 137 -12.73 -12.67 -14.33
C SER A 137 -12.87 -13.45 -13.01
N TRP A 138 -14.08 -13.59 -12.50
CA TRP A 138 -14.45 -14.36 -11.31
C TRP A 138 -15.34 -15.55 -11.68
N PRO A 139 -15.39 -16.62 -10.87
CA PRO A 139 -16.32 -17.72 -11.09
C PRO A 139 -17.76 -17.23 -11.19
N GLN A 140 -18.53 -17.79 -12.14
CA GLN A 140 -19.93 -17.42 -12.40
C GLN A 140 -20.92 -18.39 -11.73
N ASP A 141 -20.43 -19.47 -11.14
CA ASP A 141 -21.17 -20.56 -10.54
C ASP A 141 -21.15 -20.56 -9.00
N ASN A 142 -20.47 -19.55 -8.41
CA ASN A 142 -20.40 -19.38 -6.96
C ASN A 142 -20.39 -17.88 -6.58
N GLU A 143 -20.44 -17.60 -5.28
CA GLU A 143 -20.50 -16.23 -4.73
C GLU A 143 -19.19 -15.79 -4.07
N VAL A 144 -18.06 -16.45 -4.36
CA VAL A 144 -16.76 -16.12 -3.75
C VAL A 144 -16.34 -14.65 -3.98
N TRP A 145 -16.79 -14.05 -5.09
CA TRP A 145 -16.57 -12.63 -5.39
C TRP A 145 -17.14 -11.69 -4.31
N MET A 146 -18.16 -12.09 -3.58
CA MET A 146 -18.71 -11.29 -2.45
C MET A 146 -17.71 -11.15 -1.30
N HIS A 147 -16.73 -12.06 -1.23
CA HIS A 147 -15.66 -12.11 -0.25
C HIS A 147 -14.28 -11.93 -0.90
N GLY A 148 -14.25 -11.31 -2.08
CA GLY A 148 -13.11 -11.33 -3.00
C GLY A 148 -11.92 -10.45 -2.60
N GLY A 149 -11.91 -9.79 -1.46
CA GLY A 149 -10.76 -8.97 -1.01
C GLY A 149 -10.57 -7.71 -1.85
N ALA A 150 -9.41 -7.55 -2.49
CA ALA A 150 -8.99 -6.39 -3.29
C ALA A 150 -9.25 -5.04 -2.59
N THR A 151 -8.95 -4.99 -1.31
CA THR A 151 -9.20 -3.82 -0.45
C THR A 151 -8.24 -2.67 -0.78
N VAL A 152 -8.65 -1.43 -0.46
CA VAL A 152 -7.85 -0.23 -0.65
C VAL A 152 -7.57 0.36 0.73
N TRP A 153 -6.41 0.04 1.28
CA TRP A 153 -6.04 0.36 2.65
C TRP A 153 -4.92 1.40 2.76
N HIS A 154 -4.63 2.09 1.66
CA HIS A 154 -3.74 3.24 1.57
C HIS A 154 -4.48 4.45 0.98
N THR A 155 -3.87 5.65 1.11
CA THR A 155 -4.46 6.90 0.61
C THR A 155 -4.39 6.96 -0.91
N PRO A 156 -5.50 7.24 -1.62
CA PRO A 156 -5.51 7.50 -3.06
C PRO A 156 -4.70 8.75 -3.43
N ALA A 157 -4.15 8.78 -4.65
CA ALA A 157 -3.60 9.98 -5.26
C ALA A 157 -4.66 10.68 -6.14
N VAL A 158 -4.55 12.00 -6.31
CA VAL A 158 -5.45 12.78 -7.16
C VAL A 158 -4.66 13.63 -8.15
N ASP A 159 -5.11 13.67 -9.41
CA ASP A 159 -4.70 14.64 -10.41
C ASP A 159 -5.83 15.64 -10.64
N PRO A 160 -5.74 16.86 -10.10
CA PRO A 160 -6.78 17.88 -10.27
C PRO A 160 -6.96 18.36 -11.70
N GLU A 161 -5.93 18.30 -12.52
CA GLU A 161 -5.98 18.73 -13.93
C GLU A 161 -6.80 17.74 -14.78
N LEU A 162 -6.61 16.43 -14.53
CA LEU A 162 -7.36 15.37 -15.21
C LEU A 162 -8.71 15.07 -14.53
N GLY A 163 -8.90 15.52 -13.29
CA GLY A 163 -10.07 15.16 -12.46
C GLY A 163 -10.13 13.69 -12.11
N LEU A 164 -8.98 13.01 -12.02
CA LEU A 164 -8.87 11.59 -11.77
C LEU A 164 -8.27 11.31 -10.40
N ILE A 165 -8.74 10.24 -9.76
CA ILE A 165 -8.08 9.61 -8.61
C ILE A 165 -7.48 8.28 -9.03
N TYR A 166 -6.39 7.93 -8.34
CA TYR A 166 -5.66 6.68 -8.55
C TYR A 166 -5.43 6.01 -7.22
N PHE A 167 -5.65 4.72 -7.19
CA PHE A 167 -5.31 3.87 -6.06
C PHE A 167 -4.90 2.49 -6.56
N SER A 168 -4.22 1.76 -5.74
CA SER A 168 -3.94 0.36 -5.98
C SER A 168 -4.72 -0.51 -5.00
N THR A 169 -4.90 -1.77 -5.34
CA THR A 169 -5.73 -2.71 -4.58
C THR A 169 -4.90 -3.82 -3.99
N GLY A 170 -5.39 -4.40 -2.92
CA GLY A 170 -4.84 -5.57 -2.29
C GLY A 170 -5.08 -6.86 -3.05
N ASN A 171 -4.64 -7.95 -2.47
CA ASN A 171 -4.79 -9.32 -2.94
C ASN A 171 -6.26 -9.74 -3.05
N PRO A 172 -6.59 -10.79 -3.84
CA PRO A 172 -7.90 -11.42 -3.84
C PRO A 172 -8.07 -12.35 -2.63
N GLY A 173 -9.30 -12.48 -2.12
CA GLY A 173 -9.66 -13.46 -1.09
C GLY A 173 -10.29 -14.74 -1.68
N PRO A 174 -10.03 -15.91 -1.10
CA PRO A 174 -9.08 -16.22 -0.04
C PRO A 174 -7.64 -16.15 -0.56
N ASP A 175 -6.73 -15.62 0.27
CA ASP A 175 -5.38 -15.20 -0.12
C ASP A 175 -4.56 -16.35 -0.75
N PHE A 176 -4.54 -17.52 -0.07
CA PHE A 176 -3.66 -18.64 -0.38
C PHE A 176 -4.39 -19.86 -0.98
N ASN A 177 -5.66 -19.68 -1.38
CA ASN A 177 -6.45 -20.72 -2.05
C ASN A 177 -7.11 -20.20 -3.33
N GLY A 178 -6.38 -20.20 -4.43
CA GLY A 178 -6.87 -19.79 -5.74
C GLY A 178 -7.90 -20.73 -6.36
N ALA A 179 -7.95 -22.00 -5.92
CA ALA A 179 -8.81 -23.03 -6.49
C ALA A 179 -10.31 -22.64 -6.52
N VAL A 180 -10.76 -21.91 -5.50
CA VAL A 180 -12.17 -21.51 -5.35
C VAL A 180 -12.55 -20.26 -6.13
N ARG A 181 -11.57 -19.55 -6.70
CA ARG A 181 -11.75 -18.26 -7.39
C ARG A 181 -11.07 -18.20 -8.76
N ALA A 182 -11.21 -19.26 -9.57
CA ALA A 182 -10.63 -19.33 -10.91
C ALA A 182 -10.89 -18.06 -11.73
N GLY A 183 -9.89 -17.66 -12.56
CA GLY A 183 -9.87 -16.42 -13.34
C GLY A 183 -8.88 -15.41 -12.80
N ASP A 184 -8.70 -14.28 -13.49
CA ASP A 184 -7.70 -13.26 -13.13
C ASP A 184 -8.06 -12.43 -11.88
N ASN A 185 -9.31 -12.51 -11.41
CA ASN A 185 -9.85 -11.87 -10.20
C ASN A 185 -9.73 -10.33 -10.21
N LEU A 186 -10.22 -9.67 -11.26
CA LEU A 186 -10.24 -8.21 -11.35
C LEU A 186 -11.14 -7.60 -10.26
N PHE A 187 -10.75 -6.50 -9.62
CA PHE A 187 -9.53 -5.70 -9.80
C PHE A 187 -8.57 -5.90 -8.61
N SER A 188 -8.23 -7.13 -8.24
CA SER A 188 -7.21 -7.39 -7.22
C SER A 188 -5.80 -7.10 -7.75
N ALA A 189 -4.85 -6.80 -6.86
CA ALA A 189 -3.46 -6.49 -7.16
C ALA A 189 -3.31 -5.57 -8.39
N SER A 190 -4.10 -4.50 -8.43
CA SER A 190 -4.27 -3.62 -9.61
C SER A 190 -4.12 -2.15 -9.25
N ILE A 191 -3.62 -1.36 -10.20
CA ILE A 191 -3.76 0.10 -10.20
C ILE A 191 -5.07 0.45 -10.89
N VAL A 192 -5.91 1.28 -10.26
CA VAL A 192 -7.22 1.67 -10.78
C VAL A 192 -7.32 3.19 -10.84
N ALA A 193 -7.89 3.71 -11.93
CA ALA A 193 -8.21 5.12 -12.10
C ALA A 193 -9.72 5.33 -12.22
N LEU A 194 -10.24 6.30 -11.46
CA LEU A 194 -11.64 6.71 -11.47
C LEU A 194 -11.77 8.22 -11.70
N GLU A 195 -12.90 8.66 -12.22
CA GLU A 195 -13.30 10.07 -12.15
C GLU A 195 -13.53 10.44 -10.67
N ALA A 196 -12.81 11.44 -10.18
CA ALA A 196 -12.84 11.80 -8.76
C ALA A 196 -14.24 12.19 -8.26
N ARG A 197 -15.01 12.96 -9.08
CA ARG A 197 -16.34 13.46 -8.69
C ARG A 197 -17.44 12.40 -8.70
N THR A 198 -17.30 11.36 -9.51
CA THR A 198 -18.41 10.43 -9.80
C THR A 198 -18.11 8.98 -9.43
N GLY A 199 -16.84 8.65 -9.15
CA GLY A 199 -16.40 7.27 -8.95
C GLY A 199 -16.47 6.41 -10.23
N LYS A 200 -16.70 7.01 -11.41
CA LYS A 200 -16.77 6.26 -12.67
C LYS A 200 -15.41 5.72 -13.06
N TYR A 201 -15.38 4.44 -13.41
CA TYR A 201 -14.19 3.74 -13.90
C TYR A 201 -13.65 4.40 -15.18
N ARG A 202 -12.29 4.52 -15.23
CA ARG A 202 -11.56 5.01 -16.40
C ARG A 202 -10.66 3.92 -16.99
N TRP A 203 -9.74 3.38 -16.20
CA TRP A 203 -8.85 2.31 -16.60
C TRP A 203 -8.29 1.57 -15.37
N HIS A 204 -7.68 0.41 -15.61
CA HIS A 204 -6.89 -0.32 -14.64
C HIS A 204 -5.68 -0.95 -15.31
N PHE A 205 -4.71 -1.31 -14.48
CA PHE A 205 -3.59 -2.18 -14.82
C PHE A 205 -3.43 -3.21 -13.70
N GLN A 206 -3.51 -4.49 -14.00
CA GLN A 206 -3.34 -5.54 -13.01
C GLN A 206 -1.85 -5.93 -12.92
N GLU A 207 -1.27 -5.89 -11.73
CA GLU A 207 0.15 -6.18 -11.48
C GLU A 207 0.39 -7.67 -11.27
N VAL A 208 -0.60 -8.41 -10.77
CA VAL A 208 -0.54 -9.85 -10.55
C VAL A 208 -1.87 -10.49 -10.94
N HIS A 209 -1.84 -11.37 -11.94
CA HIS A 209 -3.00 -12.15 -12.35
C HIS A 209 -3.21 -13.31 -11.40
N HIS A 210 -4.44 -13.56 -10.96
CA HIS A 210 -4.79 -14.67 -10.08
C HIS A 210 -3.78 -14.85 -8.93
N ASP A 211 -3.59 -13.77 -8.16
CA ASP A 211 -2.62 -13.74 -7.07
C ASP A 211 -2.95 -14.79 -6.01
N ILE A 212 -2.00 -15.68 -5.72
CA ILE A 212 -2.08 -16.70 -4.64
C ILE A 212 -0.99 -16.49 -3.58
N TRP A 213 -0.20 -15.43 -3.68
CA TRP A 213 0.97 -15.17 -2.83
C TRP A 213 0.77 -14.00 -1.87
N ASP A 214 -0.41 -13.35 -1.89
CA ASP A 214 -0.66 -12.09 -1.19
C ASP A 214 0.29 -10.99 -1.70
N TYR A 215 0.37 -10.85 -3.04
CA TYR A 215 1.15 -9.80 -3.70
C TYR A 215 0.32 -8.55 -3.96
N ASP A 216 -0.15 -7.93 -2.87
CA ASP A 216 -0.77 -6.61 -2.93
C ASP A 216 0.03 -5.61 -3.77
N ALA A 217 -0.66 -4.60 -4.26
CA ALA A 217 -0.11 -3.34 -4.72
C ALA A 217 -0.28 -2.26 -3.61
N PRO A 218 0.42 -2.35 -2.46
CA PRO A 218 0.06 -1.62 -1.25
C PRO A 218 0.67 -0.23 -1.13
N ASN A 219 1.69 0.09 -1.94
CA ASN A 219 2.35 1.39 -1.90
C ASN A 219 1.45 2.45 -2.53
N PRO A 220 1.28 3.62 -1.91
CA PRO A 220 0.54 4.71 -2.53
C PRO A 220 1.11 5.09 -3.88
N VAL A 221 0.22 5.32 -4.85
CA VAL A 221 0.60 5.74 -6.20
C VAL A 221 1.27 7.11 -6.15
N VAL A 222 2.40 7.25 -6.84
CA VAL A 222 3.14 8.51 -6.97
C VAL A 222 2.95 9.08 -8.36
N LEU A 223 2.40 10.29 -8.46
CA LEU A 223 2.22 11.00 -9.73
C LEU A 223 3.46 11.83 -10.08
N PHE A 224 3.84 11.84 -11.33
CA PHE A 224 4.99 12.62 -11.81
C PHE A 224 4.81 13.10 -13.25
N ASP A 225 5.56 14.15 -13.62
CA ASP A 225 5.78 14.55 -14.99
C ASP A 225 7.26 14.40 -15.32
N ALA A 226 7.58 13.70 -16.41
CA ALA A 226 8.95 13.49 -16.85
C ALA A 226 9.02 13.39 -18.39
N GLU A 227 10.17 13.78 -18.94
CA GLU A 227 10.46 13.52 -20.34
C GLU A 227 10.83 12.05 -20.52
N ILE A 228 10.02 11.33 -21.30
CA ILE A 228 10.22 9.93 -21.68
C ILE A 228 10.05 9.87 -23.19
N ASP A 229 11.00 9.28 -23.90
CA ASP A 229 11.03 9.20 -25.38
C ASP A 229 10.84 10.56 -26.06
N GLY A 230 11.52 11.60 -25.55
CA GLY A 230 11.53 12.96 -26.11
C GLY A 230 10.23 13.73 -25.93
N ARG A 231 9.33 13.30 -25.05
CA ARG A 231 8.06 13.96 -24.75
C ARG A 231 7.80 14.01 -23.24
N VAL A 232 7.25 15.13 -22.78
CA VAL A 232 6.75 15.20 -21.40
C VAL A 232 5.54 14.30 -21.27
N ARG A 233 5.62 13.33 -20.36
CA ARG A 233 4.56 12.36 -20.05
C ARG A 233 3.98 12.66 -18.67
N LYS A 234 2.67 12.59 -18.57
CA LYS A 234 1.95 12.52 -17.30
C LYS A 234 2.02 11.08 -16.82
N GLY A 235 2.98 10.80 -15.95
CA GLY A 235 3.26 9.46 -15.45
C GLY A 235 2.69 9.22 -14.07
N LEU A 236 2.53 7.94 -13.78
CA LEU A 236 2.36 7.45 -12.42
C LEU A 236 3.33 6.30 -12.19
N ALA A 237 3.84 6.17 -10.98
CA ALA A 237 4.62 5.02 -10.53
C ALA A 237 3.96 4.38 -9.32
N GLN A 238 3.92 3.05 -9.29
CA GLN A 238 3.53 2.25 -8.14
C GLN A 238 4.59 1.16 -7.94
N VAL A 239 4.92 0.87 -6.70
CA VAL A 239 5.79 -0.25 -6.32
C VAL A 239 5.03 -1.14 -5.36
N GLY A 240 5.04 -2.46 -5.63
CA GLY A 240 4.27 -3.40 -4.86
C GLY A 240 5.11 -4.49 -4.21
N LYS A 241 4.41 -5.49 -3.65
CA LYS A 241 5.02 -6.65 -3.03
C LYS A 241 5.85 -7.47 -4.02
N THR A 242 5.60 -7.36 -5.34
CA THR A 242 6.41 -7.97 -6.39
C THR A 242 7.85 -7.46 -6.44
N GLY A 243 8.10 -6.26 -5.89
CA GLY A 243 9.45 -5.68 -5.86
C GLY A 243 9.89 -5.02 -7.16
N TRP A 244 8.97 -4.77 -8.09
CA TRP A 244 9.17 -3.93 -9.27
C TRP A 244 8.44 -2.59 -9.14
N ALA A 245 8.86 -1.61 -9.95
CA ALA A 245 8.08 -0.41 -10.19
C ALA A 245 7.30 -0.55 -11.50
N TYR A 246 6.00 -0.26 -11.43
CA TYR A 246 5.08 -0.19 -12.58
C TYR A 246 4.94 1.28 -12.94
N ILE A 247 5.41 1.66 -14.15
CA ILE A 247 5.46 3.05 -14.61
C ILE A 247 4.49 3.20 -15.78
N LEU A 248 3.37 3.88 -15.53
CA LEU A 248 2.26 3.99 -16.45
C LEU A 248 1.95 5.44 -16.81
N ASP A 249 1.37 5.63 -17.99
CA ASP A 249 0.69 6.87 -18.39
C ASP A 249 -0.59 7.03 -17.56
N ARG A 250 -0.70 8.10 -16.79
CA ARG A 250 -1.80 8.26 -15.83
C ARG A 250 -3.14 8.66 -16.48
N GLU A 251 -3.14 9.07 -17.75
CA GLU A 251 -4.38 9.31 -18.50
C GLU A 251 -5.00 8.01 -19.02
N THR A 252 -4.17 7.03 -19.39
CA THR A 252 -4.59 5.85 -20.15
C THR A 252 -4.34 4.52 -19.48
N GLY A 253 -3.51 4.45 -18.44
CA GLY A 253 -3.07 3.22 -17.78
C GLY A 253 -2.06 2.39 -18.60
N LYS A 254 -1.61 2.88 -19.76
CA LYS A 254 -0.66 2.16 -20.61
C LYS A 254 0.76 2.27 -20.04
N PRO A 255 1.56 1.19 -20.10
CA PRO A 255 2.95 1.26 -19.69
C PRO A 255 3.75 2.32 -20.46
N LEU A 256 4.43 3.22 -19.73
CA LEU A 256 5.41 4.16 -20.29
C LEU A 256 6.75 3.49 -20.51
N ILE A 257 7.12 2.62 -19.56
CA ILE A 257 8.23 1.68 -19.71
C ILE A 257 7.62 0.31 -19.94
N GLY A 258 8.11 -0.43 -20.91
CA GLY A 258 7.50 -1.69 -21.35
C GLY A 258 7.29 -2.70 -20.21
N ILE A 259 6.19 -3.43 -20.28
CA ILE A 259 5.86 -4.56 -19.39
C ILE A 259 5.55 -5.74 -20.30
N ASP A 260 6.24 -6.86 -20.08
CA ASP A 260 6.11 -8.08 -20.87
C ASP A 260 5.26 -9.10 -20.11
N GLU A 261 4.25 -9.67 -20.76
CA GLU A 261 3.59 -10.88 -20.28
C GLU A 261 4.50 -12.09 -20.47
N ARG A 262 4.86 -12.77 -19.38
CA ARG A 262 5.77 -13.94 -19.43
C ARG A 262 5.11 -15.16 -18.84
N PRO A 263 5.28 -16.36 -19.47
CA PRO A 263 4.82 -17.62 -18.91
C PRO A 263 5.41 -17.87 -17.52
N VAL A 264 4.59 -18.40 -16.62
CA VAL A 264 4.99 -18.78 -15.25
C VAL A 264 4.63 -20.25 -14.98
N PRO A 265 5.27 -20.90 -13.98
CA PRO A 265 4.91 -22.26 -13.60
C PRO A 265 3.43 -22.39 -13.24
N GLN A 266 2.81 -23.48 -13.64
CA GLN A 266 1.39 -23.73 -13.46
C GLN A 266 1.12 -24.75 -12.35
N GLU A 267 0.09 -24.51 -11.55
CA GLU A 267 -0.49 -25.43 -10.59
C GLU A 267 -2.02 -25.49 -10.81
N PRO A 268 -2.51 -26.49 -11.56
CA PRO A 268 -3.93 -26.60 -11.91
C PRO A 268 -4.86 -26.66 -10.69
N ARG A 269 -4.38 -27.20 -9.56
CA ARG A 269 -5.15 -27.26 -8.30
C ARG A 269 -5.36 -25.90 -7.66
N GLN A 270 -4.57 -24.90 -8.04
CA GLN A 270 -4.68 -23.50 -7.64
C GLN A 270 -5.29 -22.61 -8.75
N ALA A 271 -5.61 -23.18 -9.91
CA ALA A 271 -6.13 -22.47 -11.08
C ALA A 271 -5.22 -21.29 -11.54
N THR A 272 -3.90 -21.43 -11.40
CA THR A 272 -2.93 -20.35 -11.63
C THR A 272 -3.02 -19.72 -13.02
N ALA A 273 -2.77 -18.42 -13.13
CA ALA A 273 -2.69 -17.71 -14.40
C ALA A 273 -1.53 -18.21 -15.27
N ALA A 274 -1.70 -18.24 -16.58
CA ALA A 274 -0.70 -18.74 -17.53
C ALA A 274 0.53 -17.84 -17.64
N THR A 275 0.34 -16.54 -17.49
CA THR A 275 1.38 -15.51 -17.58
C THR A 275 1.28 -14.53 -16.40
N GLN A 276 2.34 -13.77 -16.20
CA GLN A 276 2.39 -12.67 -15.27
C GLN A 276 3.11 -11.47 -15.91
N PRO A 277 2.76 -10.22 -15.53
CA PRO A 277 3.39 -9.02 -16.05
C PRO A 277 4.77 -8.80 -15.43
N TYR A 278 5.79 -8.66 -16.26
CA TYR A 278 7.17 -8.38 -15.87
C TYR A 278 7.59 -7.00 -16.39
N PRO A 279 7.72 -5.98 -15.52
CA PRO A 279 8.25 -4.68 -15.93
C PRO A 279 9.67 -4.78 -16.50
N LYS A 280 9.96 -4.03 -17.57
CA LYS A 280 11.32 -3.84 -18.05
C LYS A 280 12.07 -2.89 -17.13
N GLY A 281 13.35 -3.15 -16.94
CA GLY A 281 14.21 -2.42 -16.01
C GLY A 281 14.73 -3.32 -14.89
N ASP A 282 15.03 -2.72 -13.75
CA ASP A 282 15.61 -3.42 -12.62
C ASP A 282 14.56 -3.77 -11.57
N ALA A 283 14.64 -4.98 -11.01
CA ALA A 283 13.95 -5.31 -9.79
C ALA A 283 14.64 -4.65 -8.58
N ILE A 284 13.85 -4.09 -7.68
CA ILE A 284 14.37 -3.41 -6.48
C ILE A 284 14.91 -4.44 -5.48
N VAL A 285 14.23 -5.59 -5.38
CA VAL A 285 14.63 -6.71 -4.53
C VAL A 285 14.87 -7.98 -5.36
N PRO A 286 15.64 -8.97 -4.84
CA PRO A 286 15.84 -10.24 -5.52
C PRO A 286 14.52 -10.95 -5.84
N GLN A 287 14.44 -11.53 -7.03
CA GLN A 287 13.27 -12.22 -7.56
C GLN A 287 13.40 -13.76 -7.49
N HIS A 288 14.36 -14.24 -6.75
CA HIS A 288 14.63 -15.66 -6.51
C HIS A 288 15.48 -15.84 -5.26
N VAL A 289 15.60 -17.07 -4.79
CA VAL A 289 16.44 -17.44 -3.65
C VAL A 289 17.72 -18.09 -4.19
N GLU A 290 18.88 -17.49 -3.88
CA GLU A 290 20.17 -18.00 -4.39
C GLU A 290 20.60 -19.31 -3.73
N ILE A 291 20.38 -19.44 -2.41
CA ILE A 291 20.83 -20.58 -1.60
C ILE A 291 19.65 -21.14 -0.82
N ALA A 292 19.38 -22.43 -0.99
CA ALA A 292 18.37 -23.12 -0.21
C ALA A 292 18.73 -23.10 1.28
N PRO A 293 17.78 -22.76 2.18
CA PRO A 293 17.99 -22.97 3.61
C PRO A 293 18.21 -24.44 3.94
N GLU A 294 18.93 -24.70 5.02
CA GLU A 294 19.15 -26.08 5.49
C GLU A 294 17.82 -26.82 5.69
N GLY A 295 17.70 -28.01 5.14
CA GLY A 295 16.50 -28.85 5.23
C GLY A 295 15.39 -28.49 4.23
N TYR A 296 15.60 -27.51 3.35
CA TYR A 296 14.63 -27.11 2.32
C TYR A 296 15.15 -27.39 0.92
N GLU A 297 14.23 -27.71 0.02
CA GLU A 297 14.47 -27.82 -1.41
C GLU A 297 13.80 -26.62 -2.11
N LEU A 298 14.51 -25.95 -3.03
CA LEU A 298 13.94 -24.85 -3.81
C LEU A 298 13.23 -25.39 -5.06
N VAL A 299 11.92 -25.25 -5.09
CA VAL A 299 11.13 -25.41 -6.32
C VAL A 299 11.37 -24.18 -7.19
N ASN A 300 11.64 -24.36 -8.50
CA ASN A 300 11.85 -23.27 -9.44
C ASN A 300 12.87 -22.22 -8.96
N GLN A 301 13.92 -22.63 -8.25
CA GLN A 301 14.91 -21.75 -7.62
C GLN A 301 14.31 -20.71 -6.65
N GLY A 302 13.15 -20.97 -6.06
CA GLY A 302 12.47 -20.00 -5.20
C GLY A 302 12.14 -18.67 -5.90
N ARG A 303 11.85 -18.71 -7.20
CA ARG A 303 11.50 -17.52 -7.98
C ARG A 303 10.13 -16.99 -7.62
N ILE A 304 9.94 -15.69 -7.83
CA ILE A 304 8.61 -15.07 -7.80
C ILE A 304 7.63 -15.84 -8.69
N PHE A 305 6.37 -15.86 -8.32
CA PHE A 305 5.30 -16.61 -9.02
C PHE A 305 5.51 -18.12 -9.06
N THR A 306 6.35 -18.67 -8.18
CA THR A 306 6.40 -20.14 -7.97
C THR A 306 5.13 -20.56 -7.23
N PRO A 307 4.26 -21.38 -7.83
CA PRO A 307 3.04 -21.81 -7.17
C PRO A 307 3.32 -22.83 -6.07
N PHE A 308 2.39 -22.96 -5.17
CA PHE A 308 2.45 -23.88 -4.04
C PHE A 308 1.11 -24.58 -3.85
N VAL A 309 1.12 -25.75 -3.23
CA VAL A 309 -0.09 -26.52 -2.91
C VAL A 309 0.22 -27.57 -1.86
N GLY A 310 -0.75 -27.85 -0.99
CA GLY A 310 -0.65 -28.85 0.07
C GLY A 310 0.16 -28.39 1.29
N ASP A 311 0.55 -29.39 2.11
CA ASP A 311 1.19 -29.15 3.39
C ASP A 311 2.72 -28.97 3.31
N LYS A 312 3.32 -29.22 2.15
CA LYS A 312 4.74 -29.01 1.93
C LYS A 312 4.97 -27.53 1.59
N GLY A 313 5.71 -26.83 2.45
CA GLY A 313 6.05 -25.45 2.22
C GLY A 313 6.90 -25.23 0.97
N VAL A 314 6.59 -24.18 0.20
CA VAL A 314 7.33 -23.74 -0.98
C VAL A 314 7.95 -22.37 -0.69
N ILE A 315 9.28 -22.30 -0.80
CA ILE A 315 10.02 -21.06 -0.61
C ILE A 315 10.04 -20.26 -1.91
N ALA A 316 9.66 -18.97 -1.83
CA ALA A 316 9.75 -18.03 -2.93
C ALA A 316 10.16 -16.63 -2.44
N SER A 317 10.79 -15.85 -3.31
CA SER A 317 11.15 -14.45 -3.08
C SER A 317 10.59 -13.58 -4.22
N PRO A 318 9.98 -12.44 -3.84
CA PRO A 318 9.68 -11.92 -2.51
C PRO A 318 8.64 -12.75 -1.72
N SER A 319 8.52 -12.50 -0.40
CA SER A 319 7.44 -13.03 0.45
C SER A 319 6.16 -12.19 0.35
N LEU A 320 5.12 -12.57 1.10
CA LEU A 320 3.91 -11.73 1.32
C LEU A 320 4.23 -10.37 1.95
N TYR A 321 5.34 -10.27 2.68
CA TYR A 321 5.82 -8.98 3.21
C TYR A 321 6.24 -8.05 2.06
N GLY A 322 6.62 -8.64 0.93
CA GLY A 322 6.87 -8.00 -0.33
C GLY A 322 8.24 -7.37 -0.46
N GLY A 323 8.50 -6.89 -1.65
CA GLY A 323 9.63 -6.02 -1.96
C GLY A 323 9.37 -4.63 -1.38
N ALA A 324 8.32 -3.95 -1.84
CA ALA A 324 7.81 -2.74 -1.20
C ALA A 324 6.42 -3.02 -0.61
N ASN A 325 6.09 -2.31 0.47
CA ASN A 325 4.82 -2.45 1.14
C ASN A 325 4.15 -1.06 1.29
N TRP A 326 3.20 -0.88 2.20
CA TRP A 326 2.43 0.34 2.40
C TRP A 326 3.25 1.63 2.66
N PRO A 327 4.46 1.62 3.26
CA PRO A 327 5.18 2.86 3.52
C PRO A 327 5.45 3.63 2.22
N PRO A 328 5.05 4.91 2.13
CA PRO A 328 5.02 5.63 0.87
C PRO A 328 6.41 5.88 0.29
N SER A 329 6.51 5.76 -1.02
CA SER A 329 7.64 6.24 -1.81
C SER A 329 7.57 7.76 -1.98
N SER A 330 8.72 8.41 -2.22
CA SER A 330 8.81 9.83 -2.55
C SER A 330 9.49 10.06 -3.90
N TYR A 331 9.20 11.19 -4.54
CA TYR A 331 9.71 11.52 -5.87
C TYR A 331 10.49 12.82 -5.88
N ASP A 332 11.66 12.81 -6.53
CA ASP A 332 12.45 14.00 -6.81
C ASP A 332 12.21 14.45 -8.27
N PRO A 333 11.51 15.58 -8.49
CA PRO A 333 11.21 16.06 -9.84
C PRO A 333 12.41 16.62 -10.59
N VAL A 334 13.52 16.91 -9.92
CA VAL A 334 14.75 17.40 -10.56
C VAL A 334 15.55 16.24 -11.14
N ARG A 335 15.75 15.19 -10.34
CA ARG A 335 16.51 13.98 -10.72
C ARG A 335 15.67 12.96 -11.47
N ARG A 336 14.34 13.04 -11.32
CA ARG A 336 13.39 12.04 -11.85
C ARG A 336 13.53 10.70 -11.14
N PHE A 337 13.89 10.73 -9.85
CA PHE A 337 14.06 9.53 -9.04
C PHE A 337 12.88 9.29 -8.13
N LEU A 338 12.38 8.06 -8.14
CA LEU A 338 11.46 7.51 -7.15
C LEU A 338 12.29 6.82 -6.07
N PHE A 339 12.15 7.25 -4.81
CA PHE A 339 12.85 6.64 -3.68
C PHE A 339 11.96 5.61 -3.01
N VAL A 340 12.47 4.39 -2.93
CA VAL A 340 11.70 3.21 -2.48
C VAL A 340 12.37 2.58 -1.27
N CYS A 341 11.60 2.44 -0.20
CA CYS A 341 11.92 1.66 0.98
C CYS A 341 11.40 0.23 0.76
N ALA A 342 12.30 -0.74 0.62
CA ALA A 342 11.99 -2.12 0.25
C ALA A 342 12.64 -3.12 1.22
N SER A 343 12.15 -4.35 1.23
CA SER A 343 12.65 -5.43 2.08
C SER A 343 12.93 -6.68 1.24
N ASP A 344 14.11 -7.24 1.43
CA ASP A 344 14.53 -8.51 0.84
C ASP A 344 14.22 -9.62 1.85
N VAL A 345 13.08 -10.28 1.64
CA VAL A 345 12.52 -11.30 2.53
C VAL A 345 11.90 -12.41 1.69
N ALA A 346 12.31 -13.65 1.91
CA ALA A 346 11.70 -14.82 1.29
C ALA A 346 10.56 -15.39 2.15
N GLY A 347 9.49 -15.85 1.49
CA GLY A 347 8.34 -16.51 2.09
C GLY A 347 8.43 -18.03 2.03
N ASN A 348 7.67 -18.70 2.90
CA ASN A 348 7.38 -20.12 2.86
C ASN A 348 5.87 -20.31 2.82
N PHE A 349 5.33 -20.66 1.64
CA PHE A 349 3.90 -20.71 1.33
C PHE A 349 3.35 -22.11 1.46
N ILE A 350 2.18 -22.29 2.09
CA ILE A 350 1.52 -23.56 2.35
C ILE A 350 0.02 -23.40 2.12
N GLY A 351 -0.62 -24.31 1.38
CA GLY A 351 -2.09 -24.30 1.24
C GLY A 351 -2.58 -24.51 -0.18
N GLY A 352 -3.79 -24.09 -0.47
CA GLY A 352 -4.37 -24.03 -1.81
C GLY A 352 -5.08 -25.28 -2.34
N ASP A 353 -5.12 -26.39 -1.60
CA ASP A 353 -5.74 -27.65 -2.00
C ASP A 353 -6.75 -28.21 -0.98
N ARG A 354 -7.10 -27.42 0.03
CA ARG A 354 -8.07 -27.83 1.04
C ARG A 354 -9.47 -27.43 0.62
N ASP A 355 -10.45 -28.28 0.96
CA ASP A 355 -11.84 -27.88 0.92
C ASP A 355 -12.01 -26.61 1.73
N PHE A 356 -12.47 -25.58 1.06
CA PHE A 356 -12.59 -24.24 1.64
C PHE A 356 -14.07 -23.85 1.71
N THR A 357 -14.53 -23.60 2.92
CA THR A 357 -15.88 -23.09 3.16
C THR A 357 -15.76 -21.62 3.55
N ILE A 358 -16.59 -20.76 2.97
CA ILE A 358 -16.67 -19.34 3.34
C ILE A 358 -17.03 -19.25 4.82
N PRO A 359 -16.16 -18.68 5.68
CA PRO A 359 -16.45 -18.52 7.09
C PRO A 359 -17.53 -17.46 7.31
N PRO A 360 -18.17 -17.43 8.50
CA PRO A 360 -19.03 -16.32 8.89
C PRO A 360 -18.29 -14.96 8.83
N ASP A 361 -19.05 -13.88 8.64
CA ASP A 361 -18.55 -12.52 8.64
C ASP A 361 -17.66 -12.22 9.86
N GLY A 362 -16.60 -11.47 9.65
CA GLY A 362 -15.65 -11.07 10.67
C GLY A 362 -14.65 -12.16 11.09
N GLN A 363 -14.60 -13.31 10.41
CA GLN A 363 -13.63 -14.38 10.64
C GLN A 363 -12.57 -14.42 9.53
N HIS A 364 -11.40 -15.00 9.83
CA HIS A 364 -10.31 -15.13 8.88
C HIS A 364 -10.67 -15.94 7.64
N TYR A 365 -10.26 -15.44 6.47
CA TYR A 365 -10.62 -15.93 5.13
C TYR A 365 -9.37 -16.16 4.25
N GLU A 366 -8.28 -16.70 4.79
CA GLU A 366 -6.98 -16.76 4.09
C GLU A 366 -6.80 -18.01 3.20
N GLY A 367 -7.39 -19.13 3.57
CA GLY A 367 -7.36 -20.38 2.78
C GLY A 367 -6.01 -21.11 2.74
N GLY A 368 -5.04 -20.67 3.52
CA GLY A 368 -3.70 -21.24 3.62
C GLY A 368 -2.90 -20.59 4.73
N VAL A 369 -1.58 -20.78 4.72
CA VAL A 369 -0.65 -20.20 5.68
C VAL A 369 0.62 -19.78 4.97
N VAL A 370 1.18 -18.65 5.37
CA VAL A 370 2.50 -18.25 4.93
C VAL A 370 3.36 -17.89 6.14
N GLY A 371 4.60 -18.32 6.10
CA GLY A 371 5.64 -17.94 7.05
C GLY A 371 6.81 -17.27 6.35
N PHE A 372 7.77 -16.84 7.13
CA PHE A 372 9.04 -16.42 6.57
C PHE A 372 9.96 -17.62 6.39
N ALA A 373 10.66 -17.68 5.26
CA ALA A 373 11.74 -18.63 5.10
C ALA A 373 12.84 -18.37 6.14
N PRO A 374 13.57 -19.40 6.62
CA PRO A 374 14.67 -19.25 7.56
C PRO A 374 15.93 -18.69 6.87
N LEU A 375 15.81 -17.50 6.32
CA LEU A 375 16.83 -16.73 5.60
C LEU A 375 16.98 -15.34 6.23
N PRO A 376 18.13 -14.67 6.04
CA PRO A 376 18.30 -13.28 6.45
C PRO A 376 17.23 -12.36 5.87
N ARG A 377 16.76 -11.40 6.66
CA ARG A 377 15.84 -10.34 6.25
C ARG A 377 16.59 -9.03 6.23
N THR A 378 16.69 -8.40 5.07
CA THR A 378 17.46 -7.17 4.91
C THR A 378 16.61 -6.04 4.33
N GLY A 379 16.99 -4.80 4.62
CA GLY A 379 16.39 -3.61 4.05
C GLY A 379 17.14 -3.13 2.82
N ILE A 380 16.39 -2.61 1.88
CA ILE A 380 16.90 -1.96 0.68
C ILE A 380 16.27 -0.58 0.60
N PHE A 381 17.10 0.44 0.40
CA PHE A 381 16.64 1.76 0.03
C PHE A 381 17.22 2.10 -1.34
N ALA A 382 16.38 2.40 -2.31
CA ALA A 382 16.78 2.53 -3.70
C ALA A 382 16.20 3.79 -4.34
N ALA A 383 16.96 4.37 -5.30
CA ALA A 383 16.48 5.36 -6.24
C ALA A 383 16.24 4.70 -7.60
N VAL A 384 15.01 4.78 -8.10
CA VAL A 384 14.60 4.28 -9.41
C VAL A 384 14.42 5.46 -10.35
N ASP A 385 15.12 5.49 -11.49
CA ASP A 385 14.89 6.49 -12.53
C ASP A 385 13.57 6.17 -13.25
N VAL A 386 12.56 7.01 -13.11
CA VAL A 386 11.24 6.79 -13.69
C VAL A 386 11.22 6.84 -15.22
N ARG A 387 12.30 7.33 -15.86
CA ARG A 387 12.43 7.41 -17.33
C ARG A 387 12.85 6.09 -17.96
N THR A 388 13.53 5.23 -17.20
CA THR A 388 14.12 3.98 -17.69
C THR A 388 13.74 2.76 -16.87
N ASN A 389 13.16 2.98 -15.69
CA ASN A 389 12.87 1.94 -14.67
C ASN A 389 14.14 1.19 -14.23
N THR A 390 15.28 1.88 -14.16
CA THR A 390 16.56 1.32 -13.70
C THR A 390 16.99 1.92 -12.38
N LEU A 391 17.76 1.17 -11.60
CA LEU A 391 18.31 1.64 -10.34
C LEU A 391 19.43 2.64 -10.59
N ALA A 392 19.26 3.90 -10.15
CA ALA A 392 20.31 4.90 -10.13
C ALA A 392 21.34 4.56 -9.03
N TRP A 393 20.84 4.22 -7.85
CA TRP A 393 21.66 3.73 -6.75
C TRP A 393 20.81 2.87 -5.79
N ARG A 394 21.48 2.06 -4.93
CA ARG A 394 20.86 1.20 -3.95
C ARG A 394 21.71 1.11 -2.69
N TYR A 395 21.07 1.30 -1.54
CA TYR A 395 21.64 1.11 -0.22
C TYR A 395 21.05 -0.14 0.43
N ARG A 396 21.85 -0.95 1.12
CA ARG A 396 21.40 -2.15 1.82
C ARG A 396 21.88 -2.12 3.27
N TRP A 397 21.00 -2.52 4.20
CA TRP A 397 21.33 -2.68 5.61
C TRP A 397 20.70 -3.96 6.20
N PRO A 398 21.15 -4.41 7.39
CA PRO A 398 20.77 -5.73 7.93
C PRO A 398 19.35 -5.85 8.45
N ASP A 399 18.63 -4.77 8.66
CA ASP A 399 17.23 -4.73 9.11
C ASP A 399 16.28 -4.33 7.98
N GLN A 400 15.00 -4.73 8.06
CA GLN A 400 14.00 -4.40 7.04
C GLN A 400 13.80 -2.90 6.89
N CYS A 401 13.45 -2.43 5.69
CA CYS A 401 13.05 -1.06 5.41
C CYS A 401 11.52 -0.96 5.43
N TYR A 402 10.96 -0.20 6.37
CA TYR A 402 9.50 -0.16 6.57
C TYR A 402 8.97 1.20 7.03
N SER A 403 9.70 2.30 6.73
CA SER A 403 9.32 3.64 7.13
C SER A 403 8.78 4.54 6.02
N GLY A 404 8.96 4.15 4.75
CA GLY A 404 8.78 5.07 3.63
C GLY A 404 9.91 6.09 3.52
N SER A 405 9.73 7.09 2.66
CA SER A 405 10.76 8.11 2.39
C SER A 405 10.17 9.51 2.26
N LEU A 406 11.05 10.51 2.43
CA LEU A 406 10.75 11.93 2.22
C LEU A 406 11.86 12.57 1.38
N ALA A 407 11.56 12.93 0.13
CA ALA A 407 12.43 13.73 -0.70
C ALA A 407 12.24 15.23 -0.46
N THR A 408 13.32 16.01 -0.49
CA THR A 408 13.28 17.46 -0.31
C THR A 408 13.84 18.19 -1.53
N ALA A 409 13.37 19.42 -1.78
CA ALA A 409 13.85 20.25 -2.88
C ALA A 409 15.35 20.59 -2.77
N GLY A 410 15.93 20.49 -1.57
CA GLY A 410 17.37 20.71 -1.32
C GLY A 410 18.27 19.53 -1.72
N GLY A 411 17.71 18.46 -2.30
CA GLY A 411 18.52 17.30 -2.74
C GLY A 411 18.82 16.31 -1.62
N LEU A 412 18.05 16.32 -0.54
CA LEU A 412 18.11 15.30 0.51
C LEU A 412 16.92 14.34 0.41
N VAL A 413 17.17 13.09 0.73
CA VAL A 413 16.11 12.12 0.97
C VAL A 413 16.27 11.50 2.37
N PHE A 414 15.19 11.50 3.13
CA PHE A 414 15.13 10.93 4.47
C PHE A 414 14.45 9.57 4.46
N VAL A 415 15.00 8.65 5.25
CA VAL A 415 14.44 7.31 5.47
C VAL A 415 14.67 6.90 6.92
N GLY A 416 13.63 6.36 7.56
CA GLY A 416 13.74 5.74 8.88
C GLY A 416 14.15 4.28 8.76
N ARG A 417 14.70 3.72 9.82
CA ARG A 417 15.13 2.33 9.90
C ARG A 417 14.53 1.64 11.13
N ASN A 418 14.34 0.33 11.05
CA ASN A 418 13.81 -0.46 12.17
C ASN A 418 14.76 -0.48 13.38
N ASP A 419 16.07 -0.24 13.18
CA ASP A 419 17.05 -0.12 14.25
C ASP A 419 17.05 1.26 14.95
N GLY A 420 16.11 2.14 14.57
CA GLY A 420 15.92 3.45 15.18
C GLY A 420 16.75 4.58 14.58
N ARG A 421 17.36 4.38 13.44
CA ARG A 421 18.09 5.45 12.75
C ARG A 421 17.18 6.22 11.79
N LEU A 422 17.19 7.55 11.89
CA LEU A 422 16.74 8.45 10.84
C LEU A 422 17.96 8.85 10.02
N THR A 423 17.95 8.50 8.75
CA THR A 423 19.10 8.72 7.84
C THR A 423 18.73 9.71 6.76
N ALA A 424 19.60 10.70 6.51
CA ALA A 424 19.53 11.59 5.36
C ALA A 424 20.63 11.22 4.35
N LEU A 425 20.20 11.00 3.12
CA LEU A 425 21.08 10.67 2.00
C LEU A 425 21.04 11.79 0.97
N ASP A 426 22.14 11.95 0.25
CA ASP A 426 22.17 12.74 -0.99
C ASP A 426 21.27 12.07 -2.03
N SER A 427 20.32 12.82 -2.58
CA SER A 427 19.32 12.28 -3.51
C SER A 427 19.92 11.77 -4.83
N ASP A 428 21.07 12.34 -5.24
CA ASP A 428 21.72 12.02 -6.51
C ASP A 428 22.57 10.74 -6.43
N SER A 429 23.37 10.64 -5.37
CA SER A 429 24.38 9.59 -5.22
C SER A 429 24.01 8.48 -4.23
N GLY A 430 23.01 8.70 -3.37
CA GLY A 430 22.70 7.81 -2.25
C GLY A 430 23.72 7.87 -1.11
N LEU A 431 24.68 8.83 -1.15
CA LEU A 431 25.68 8.96 -0.09
C LEU A 431 25.02 9.39 1.22
N LYS A 432 25.31 8.68 2.31
CA LYS A 432 24.84 9.05 3.64
C LYS A 432 25.52 10.35 4.08
N LEU A 433 24.71 11.39 4.31
CA LEU A 433 25.17 12.71 4.74
C LEU A 433 24.99 12.93 6.23
N TRP A 434 23.93 12.37 6.80
CA TRP A 434 23.59 12.55 8.21
C TRP A 434 22.79 11.37 8.73
N GLU A 435 22.91 11.12 10.04
CA GLU A 435 22.16 10.07 10.73
C GLU A 435 21.93 10.46 12.19
N PHE A 436 20.72 10.17 12.68
CA PHE A 436 20.34 10.38 14.06
C PHE A 436 19.69 9.11 14.63
N HIS A 437 20.14 8.68 15.80
CA HIS A 437 19.56 7.51 16.49
C HIS A 437 18.43 7.96 17.41
N THR A 438 17.20 7.54 17.11
CA THR A 438 15.98 7.96 17.81
C THR A 438 15.71 7.17 19.10
N GLY A 439 16.41 6.05 19.28
CA GLY A 439 16.25 5.15 20.43
C GLY A 439 15.23 4.04 20.22
N ALA A 440 14.43 4.08 19.16
CA ALA A 440 13.45 3.03 18.84
C ALA A 440 13.17 2.97 17.34
N GLY A 441 12.66 1.83 16.84
CA GLY A 441 12.39 1.59 15.43
C GLY A 441 11.43 2.59 14.81
N MET A 442 11.62 2.87 13.52
CA MET A 442 10.83 3.80 12.75
C MET A 442 10.05 3.06 11.66
N ASN A 443 8.73 3.02 11.80
CA ASN A 443 7.80 2.35 10.87
C ASN A 443 6.73 3.31 10.32
N ALA A 444 6.99 4.62 10.39
CA ALA A 444 6.11 5.66 9.85
C ALA A 444 6.91 6.61 8.97
N PRO A 445 6.31 7.16 7.89
CA PRO A 445 7.00 8.10 7.03
C PRO A 445 7.32 9.40 7.78
N THR A 446 8.48 9.96 7.45
CA THR A 446 8.84 11.33 7.83
C THR A 446 8.02 12.33 7.02
N THR A 447 7.73 13.48 7.63
CA THR A 447 7.14 14.63 6.95
C THR A 447 7.96 15.89 7.22
N THR A 448 7.71 16.95 6.48
CA THR A 448 8.42 18.22 6.64
C THR A 448 7.47 19.41 6.57
N PHE A 449 7.83 20.48 7.25
CA PHE A 449 7.20 21.79 7.14
C PHE A 449 8.22 22.91 7.28
N GLU A 450 7.87 24.08 6.80
CA GLU A 450 8.66 25.30 6.97
C GLU A 450 7.98 26.25 7.93
N ARG A 451 8.77 26.90 8.80
CA ARG A 451 8.35 28.00 9.65
C ARG A 451 9.46 29.03 9.80
N ASP A 452 9.14 30.29 9.57
CA ASP A 452 10.05 31.44 9.68
C ASP A 452 11.36 31.22 8.87
N GLY A 453 11.25 30.69 7.64
CA GLY A 453 12.36 30.41 6.75
C GLY A 453 13.23 29.22 7.19
N LYS A 454 12.79 28.43 8.15
CA LYS A 454 13.49 27.26 8.67
C LYS A 454 12.70 25.99 8.40
N GLN A 455 13.32 25.01 7.74
CA GLN A 455 12.72 23.72 7.50
C GLN A 455 12.85 22.80 8.72
N TYR A 456 11.77 22.13 9.04
CA TYR A 456 11.70 21.10 10.09
C TYR A 456 11.35 19.77 9.48
N VAL A 457 11.98 18.72 10.00
CA VAL A 457 11.66 17.32 9.69
C VAL A 457 11.00 16.70 10.90
N VAL A 458 9.86 16.05 10.67
CA VAL A 458 9.07 15.39 11.70
C VAL A 458 9.16 13.88 11.47
N ALA A 459 9.52 13.15 12.51
CA ALA A 459 9.66 11.71 12.48
C ALA A 459 8.94 11.07 13.67
N LEU A 460 8.31 9.93 13.44
CA LEU A 460 7.69 9.09 14.46
C LEU A 460 8.58 7.88 14.74
N SER A 461 8.90 7.66 16.01
CA SER A 461 9.74 6.55 16.45
C SER A 461 9.05 5.85 17.62
N ALA A 462 8.65 4.59 17.45
CA ALA A 462 7.99 3.74 18.47
C ALA A 462 6.98 4.47 19.37
N GLY A 463 6.11 5.30 18.75
CA GLY A 463 5.12 6.10 19.46
C GLY A 463 5.62 7.43 20.01
N ASN A 464 6.87 7.80 19.77
CA ASN A 464 7.42 9.12 20.09
C ASN A 464 7.47 9.99 18.83
N LEU A 465 7.05 11.25 18.96
CA LEU A 465 7.17 12.26 17.93
C LEU A 465 8.49 13.03 18.12
N LEU A 466 9.32 13.04 17.08
CA LEU A 466 10.56 13.82 17.02
C LEU A 466 10.44 14.93 16.00
N ILE A 467 10.79 16.15 16.38
CA ILE A 467 10.83 17.31 15.49
C ILE A 467 12.25 17.89 15.53
N GLY A 468 12.94 17.85 14.42
CA GLY A 468 14.26 18.43 14.25
C GLY A 468 14.28 19.52 13.18
N SER A 469 15.15 20.50 13.31
CA SER A 469 15.38 21.49 12.25
C SER A 469 16.54 21.03 11.35
N ALA A 470 16.29 21.07 10.04
CA ALA A 470 17.40 20.98 9.08
C ALA A 470 18.22 22.30 9.14
N ARG A 471 19.54 22.19 9.25
CA ARG A 471 20.49 23.31 9.18
C ARG A 471 21.33 23.16 7.91
#